data_f18826c6fface9b7ae24432e581be297
#
_entry.id   f18826c6fface9b7ae24432e581be297
#
_cell.length_a   1.000
_cell.length_b   1.000
_cell.length_c   1.000
_cell.angle_alpha   90.00
_cell.angle_beta   90.00
_cell.angle_gamma   90.00
#
_symmetry.space_group_name_H-M   'P 1'
#
loop_
_entity.id
_entity.type
_entity.pdbx_description
1 polymer ?
#
loop_
_entity_poly.entity_id
_entity_poly.type
_entity_poly.pdbx_seq_one_letter_code
_entity_poly.pdbx_strand_id
1 'polypeptide(L)'
;MAKIKVKNPVVELDGDEMTRIIWSFIKEKLINPYLELDIKYFDLGMKSRDKTDDQITIDSANAINKYGVGIKCATITPDEARVEEFKLKKMWKSPNGTIRNILGGTVFREPIICNNIPKLVPTWTKPIVIGRHAFGDQYRATDFLVPGKGKMQVKWTSEDGKDTKEFEVFNFPGPGVALSMYNLDQSIKDFARACMNYGLQRNWPVYLSTKNTILKAYDGRFKDLFEEVYQKEFADKFKAANITYEHRLIDDMVACAMKWNGAYVWACKNYDGDVQSDTVAQGFGSLGLMTSVLMSPDGKTVEAEAAHGTVTRHYRMHQQGKETSTNPIASIFAWTRGLAHRGKLDGNDELIKFSNTIEQVCIECVESGSMTKDLAILVGPSSKYLTTNQFLNVIDQDRKSTRLNSSHS
;
A
#
# COMPACT_ATOMS: atom_id res chain seq x y z
N MET A 1 -14.81 -25.01 17.63
CA MET A 1 -13.88 -25.52 16.61
C MET A 1 -12.45 -25.32 17.12
N ALA A 2 -11.52 -26.22 16.79
CA ALA A 2 -10.11 -26.00 17.12
C ALA A 2 -9.59 -24.78 16.33
N LYS A 3 -8.72 -23.99 16.97
CA LYS A 3 -8.08 -22.85 16.30
C LYS A 3 -6.99 -23.35 15.35
N ILE A 4 -6.79 -22.63 14.24
CA ILE A 4 -5.66 -22.87 13.36
C ILE A 4 -4.39 -22.41 14.08
N LYS A 5 -3.41 -23.30 14.21
CA LYS A 5 -2.12 -22.99 14.81
C LYS A 5 -1.23 -22.28 13.80
N VAL A 6 -0.71 -21.10 14.18
CA VAL A 6 0.25 -20.35 13.36
C VAL A 6 1.63 -20.45 14.01
N LYS A 7 2.56 -21.08 13.32
CA LYS A 7 3.87 -21.45 13.89
C LYS A 7 4.75 -20.25 14.23
N ASN A 8 4.83 -19.29 13.34
CA ASN A 8 5.68 -18.12 13.49
C ASN A 8 4.83 -16.86 13.68
N PRO A 9 5.34 -15.86 14.42
CA PRO A 9 4.58 -14.65 14.74
C PRO A 9 4.34 -13.78 13.52
N VAL A 10 3.36 -12.88 13.66
CA VAL A 10 3.21 -11.67 12.83
C VAL A 10 3.48 -10.44 13.69
N VAL A 11 3.86 -9.34 13.02
CA VAL A 11 4.06 -8.04 13.67
C VAL A 11 2.82 -7.18 13.42
N GLU A 12 2.12 -6.81 14.48
CA GLU A 12 0.98 -5.90 14.41
C GLU A 12 1.44 -4.48 14.71
N LEU A 13 1.12 -3.55 13.82
CA LEU A 13 1.33 -2.12 14.00
C LEU A 13 -0.04 -1.44 14.12
N ASP A 14 -0.45 -1.17 15.36
CA ASP A 14 -1.71 -0.49 15.63
C ASP A 14 -1.63 0.99 15.24
N GLY A 15 -2.78 1.64 15.07
CA GLY A 15 -2.85 2.98 14.51
C GLY A 15 -3.68 3.96 15.31
N ASP A 16 -4.40 4.83 14.59
CA ASP A 16 -5.11 5.95 15.17
C ASP A 16 -6.60 5.98 14.80
N GLU A 17 -7.37 6.72 15.57
CA GLU A 17 -8.74 7.18 15.32
C GLU A 17 -9.72 6.03 14.99
N MET A 18 -10.63 6.21 14.01
CA MET A 18 -11.67 5.22 13.71
C MET A 18 -11.11 3.90 13.20
N THR A 19 -10.00 3.93 12.48
CA THR A 19 -9.36 2.71 11.99
C THR A 19 -8.83 1.84 13.14
N ARG A 20 -8.32 2.41 14.23
CA ARG A 20 -7.95 1.67 15.44
C ARG A 20 -9.14 0.96 16.08
N ILE A 21 -10.29 1.61 16.14
CA ILE A 21 -11.52 1.02 16.67
C ILE A 21 -11.96 -0.18 15.81
N ILE A 22 -11.99 0.01 14.50
CA ILE A 22 -12.32 -1.06 13.53
C ILE A 22 -11.32 -2.21 13.64
N TRP A 23 -10.05 -1.91 13.79
CA TRP A 23 -8.97 -2.88 13.91
C TRP A 23 -9.16 -3.81 15.11
N SER A 24 -9.58 -3.26 16.25
CA SER A 24 -9.96 -4.04 17.44
C SER A 24 -11.12 -4.99 17.13
N PHE A 25 -12.18 -4.48 16.49
CA PHE A 25 -13.35 -5.31 16.13
C PHE A 25 -13.00 -6.44 15.16
N ILE A 26 -12.12 -6.19 14.20
CA ILE A 26 -11.64 -7.22 13.26
C ILE A 26 -10.93 -8.33 14.03
N LYS A 27 -10.01 -7.97 14.93
CA LYS A 27 -9.30 -8.97 15.75
C LYS A 27 -10.25 -9.79 16.60
N GLU A 28 -11.18 -9.13 17.28
CA GLU A 28 -12.14 -9.78 18.18
C GLU A 28 -13.09 -10.74 17.47
N LYS A 29 -13.56 -10.36 16.26
CA LYS A 29 -14.59 -11.12 15.55
C LYS A 29 -14.03 -12.10 14.52
N LEU A 30 -12.97 -11.71 13.80
CA LEU A 30 -12.51 -12.45 12.62
C LEU A 30 -11.15 -13.15 12.80
N ILE A 31 -10.33 -12.77 13.78
CA ILE A 31 -8.96 -13.29 13.94
C ILE A 31 -8.85 -14.15 15.20
N ASN A 32 -8.99 -13.54 16.38
CA ASN A 32 -8.73 -14.19 17.68
C ASN A 32 -9.58 -15.44 17.95
N PRO A 33 -10.86 -15.54 17.52
CA PRO A 33 -11.66 -16.73 17.73
C PRO A 33 -11.16 -17.96 16.95
N TYR A 34 -10.42 -17.75 15.86
CA TYR A 34 -10.10 -18.78 14.86
C TYR A 34 -8.63 -19.16 14.78
N LEU A 35 -7.73 -18.27 15.23
CA LEU A 35 -6.30 -18.47 15.14
C LEU A 35 -5.66 -18.55 16.54
N GLU A 36 -4.70 -19.45 16.67
CA GLU A 36 -3.70 -19.46 17.74
C GLU A 36 -2.45 -18.80 17.15
N LEU A 37 -2.33 -17.47 17.38
CA LEU A 37 -1.37 -16.60 16.71
C LEU A 37 -0.56 -15.81 17.74
N ASP A 38 0.77 -15.89 17.64
CA ASP A 38 1.67 -14.99 18.37
C ASP A 38 1.77 -13.65 17.63
N ILE A 39 1.37 -12.58 18.30
CA ILE A 39 1.37 -11.22 17.76
C ILE A 39 2.45 -10.39 18.46
N LYS A 40 3.42 -9.90 17.71
CA LYS A 40 4.37 -8.89 18.18
C LYS A 40 3.75 -7.52 17.97
N TYR A 41 3.17 -6.98 19.04
CA TYR A 41 2.35 -5.77 19.00
C TYR A 41 3.19 -4.50 19.18
N PHE A 42 2.97 -3.51 18.32
CA PHE A 42 3.53 -2.17 18.39
C PHE A 42 2.40 -1.13 18.24
N ASP A 43 2.28 -0.24 19.22
CA ASP A 43 1.31 0.87 19.16
C ASP A 43 1.93 2.05 18.43
N LEU A 44 1.57 2.25 17.16
CA LEU A 44 1.98 3.40 16.34
C LEU A 44 0.98 4.57 16.41
N GLY A 45 0.08 4.57 17.39
CA GLY A 45 -0.79 5.72 17.65
C GLY A 45 0.04 6.96 18.04
N MET A 46 -0.50 8.15 17.76
CA MET A 46 0.20 9.43 17.89
C MET A 46 0.87 9.62 19.25
N LYS A 47 0.16 9.27 20.34
CA LYS A 47 0.69 9.42 21.71
C LYS A 47 1.89 8.51 21.99
N SER A 48 1.85 7.29 21.51
CA SER A 48 2.91 6.31 21.68
C SER A 48 4.17 6.69 20.90
N ARG A 49 3.98 7.16 19.67
CA ARG A 49 5.06 7.67 18.83
C ARG A 49 5.72 8.91 19.44
N ASP A 50 4.92 9.88 19.92
CA ASP A 50 5.45 11.08 20.59
C ASP A 50 6.21 10.76 21.87
N LYS A 51 5.69 9.81 22.68
CA LYS A 51 6.32 9.35 23.92
C LYS A 51 7.71 8.72 23.67
N THR A 52 7.86 8.00 22.57
CA THR A 52 9.10 7.27 22.22
C THR A 52 10.02 8.03 21.26
N ASP A 53 9.74 9.31 21.00
CA ASP A 53 10.45 10.10 19.99
C ASP A 53 10.48 9.40 18.62
N ASP A 54 9.37 8.73 18.27
CA ASP A 54 9.13 7.91 17.08
C ASP A 54 10.03 6.65 16.97
N GLN A 55 10.77 6.30 18.02
CA GLN A 55 11.60 5.09 18.02
C GLN A 55 10.76 3.82 17.82
N ILE A 56 9.53 3.77 18.33
CA ILE A 56 8.63 2.63 18.16
C ILE A 56 8.34 2.30 16.70
N THR A 57 8.33 3.29 15.80
CA THR A 57 8.19 3.09 14.36
C THR A 57 9.39 2.34 13.79
N ILE A 58 10.60 2.71 14.21
CA ILE A 58 11.85 2.04 13.80
C ILE A 58 11.88 0.61 14.33
N ASP A 59 11.53 0.42 15.61
CA ASP A 59 11.53 -0.89 16.25
C ASP A 59 10.53 -1.84 15.59
N SER A 60 9.35 -1.33 15.23
CA SER A 60 8.33 -2.11 14.51
C SER A 60 8.81 -2.56 13.12
N ALA A 61 9.46 -1.69 12.37
CA ALA A 61 10.03 -2.03 11.06
C ALA A 61 11.14 -3.08 11.16
N ASN A 62 12.01 -2.95 12.17
CA ASN A 62 13.03 -3.98 12.46
C ASN A 62 12.43 -5.32 12.86
N ALA A 63 11.33 -5.31 13.61
CA ALA A 63 10.58 -6.52 13.93
C ALA A 63 9.98 -7.16 12.68
N ILE A 64 9.45 -6.38 11.73
CA ILE A 64 8.96 -6.90 10.44
C ILE A 64 10.11 -7.58 9.66
N ASN A 65 11.27 -6.96 9.59
CA ASN A 65 12.45 -7.59 8.96
C ASN A 65 12.81 -8.92 9.62
N LYS A 66 12.71 -9.00 10.95
CA LYS A 66 13.03 -10.21 11.73
C LYS A 66 12.01 -11.32 11.51
N TYR A 67 10.72 -11.01 11.49
CA TYR A 67 9.64 -12.02 11.47
C TYR A 67 9.01 -12.20 10.08
N GLY A 68 9.30 -11.34 9.13
CA GLY A 68 8.90 -11.44 7.72
C GLY A 68 7.48 -10.94 7.41
N VAL A 69 6.63 -10.68 8.40
CA VAL A 69 5.24 -10.25 8.16
C VAL A 69 4.85 -9.13 9.10
N GLY A 70 4.51 -7.98 8.53
CA GLY A 70 3.89 -6.85 9.20
C GLY A 70 2.44 -6.68 8.76
N ILE A 71 1.57 -6.32 9.69
CA ILE A 71 0.15 -6.03 9.46
C ILE A 71 -0.13 -4.69 10.14
N LYS A 72 -0.43 -3.66 9.36
CA LYS A 72 -0.45 -2.27 9.82
C LYS A 72 -1.81 -1.62 9.70
N CYS A 73 -2.26 -1.02 10.80
CA CYS A 73 -3.39 -0.11 10.85
C CYS A 73 -3.00 1.28 10.32
N ALA A 74 -3.97 2.08 9.89
CA ALA A 74 -3.74 3.45 9.46
C ALA A 74 -3.29 4.34 10.63
N THR A 75 -2.32 5.22 10.36
CA THR A 75 -1.69 6.12 11.33
C THR A 75 -1.81 7.57 10.90
N ILE A 76 -1.86 8.49 11.86
CA ILE A 76 -1.81 9.93 11.60
C ILE A 76 -0.40 10.34 11.16
N THR A 77 -0.32 11.11 10.08
CA THR A 77 0.85 11.97 9.81
C THR A 77 0.46 13.38 10.23
N PRO A 78 1.07 13.94 11.30
CA PRO A 78 0.61 15.21 11.85
C PRO A 78 0.99 16.39 10.98
N ASP A 79 0.06 17.32 10.85
CA ASP A 79 0.25 18.70 10.44
C ASP A 79 0.29 19.62 11.67
N GLU A 80 0.36 20.93 11.47
CA GLU A 80 0.40 21.93 12.54
C GLU A 80 -0.82 21.81 13.48
N ALA A 81 -2.01 21.59 12.92
CA ALA A 81 -3.24 21.46 13.70
C ALA A 81 -3.21 20.20 14.59
N ARG A 82 -2.65 19.10 14.08
CA ARG A 82 -2.48 17.86 14.85
C ARG A 82 -1.40 18.00 15.93
N VAL A 83 -0.33 18.75 15.67
CA VAL A 83 0.70 19.05 16.68
C VAL A 83 0.08 19.78 17.86
N GLU A 84 -0.78 20.77 17.61
CA GLU A 84 -1.51 21.51 18.66
C GLU A 84 -2.54 20.61 19.37
N GLU A 85 -3.37 19.88 18.62
CA GLU A 85 -4.41 18.99 19.16
C GLU A 85 -3.85 17.96 20.14
N PHE A 86 -2.77 17.28 19.76
CA PHE A 86 -2.15 16.21 20.56
C PHE A 86 -1.06 16.71 21.49
N LYS A 87 -0.72 18.01 21.46
CA LYS A 87 0.38 18.63 22.21
C LYS A 87 1.71 17.88 21.97
N LEU A 88 2.03 17.66 20.71
CA LEU A 88 3.21 16.89 20.30
C LEU A 88 4.49 17.69 20.53
N LYS A 89 5.57 17.00 20.85
CA LYS A 89 6.93 17.57 20.98
C LYS A 89 7.41 18.21 19.68
N LYS A 90 7.01 17.64 18.53
CA LYS A 90 7.31 18.14 17.19
C LYS A 90 6.37 17.53 16.14
N MET A 91 6.41 18.05 14.92
CA MET A 91 5.72 17.49 13.77
C MET A 91 6.47 16.25 13.25
N TRP A 92 6.02 15.06 13.68
CA TRP A 92 6.63 13.79 13.32
C TRP A 92 6.44 13.47 11.85
N LYS A 93 7.45 12.83 11.23
CA LYS A 93 7.35 12.34 9.85
C LYS A 93 6.31 11.23 9.72
N SER A 94 5.91 10.94 8.48
CA SER A 94 5.03 9.79 8.20
C SER A 94 5.69 8.48 8.63
N PRO A 95 5.04 7.66 9.47
CA PRO A 95 5.57 6.36 9.85
C PRO A 95 5.68 5.42 8.65
N ASN A 96 4.78 5.54 7.66
CA ASN A 96 4.87 4.76 6.43
C ASN A 96 6.18 5.03 5.68
N GLY A 97 6.61 6.30 5.61
CA GLY A 97 7.90 6.65 5.01
C GLY A 97 9.09 6.01 5.74
N THR A 98 9.09 6.04 7.07
CA THR A 98 10.13 5.43 7.90
C THR A 98 10.18 3.91 7.71
N ILE A 99 9.03 3.22 7.77
CA ILE A 99 8.93 1.78 7.59
C ILE A 99 9.41 1.37 6.20
N ARG A 100 8.92 2.04 5.15
CA ARG A 100 9.30 1.75 3.75
C ARG A 100 10.81 1.94 3.52
N ASN A 101 11.41 2.94 4.16
CA ASN A 101 12.85 3.17 4.03
C ASN A 101 13.69 2.10 4.73
N ILE A 102 13.19 1.49 5.81
CA ILE A 102 13.87 0.42 6.55
C ILE A 102 13.69 -0.92 5.85
N LEU A 103 12.46 -1.23 5.40
CA LEU A 103 12.15 -2.50 4.74
C LEU A 103 12.63 -2.54 3.29
N GLY A 104 12.69 -1.39 2.62
CA GLY A 104 12.87 -1.34 1.17
C GLY A 104 11.66 -1.93 0.43
N GLY A 105 11.82 -2.21 -0.86
CA GLY A 105 10.82 -2.91 -1.64
C GLY A 105 9.85 -2.03 -2.41
N THR A 106 8.74 -2.64 -2.81
CA THR A 106 7.73 -2.05 -3.68
C THR A 106 6.36 -2.15 -3.02
N VAL A 107 5.59 -1.07 -3.05
CA VAL A 107 4.19 -1.08 -2.63
C VAL A 107 3.32 -1.51 -3.80
N PHE A 108 2.67 -2.66 -3.66
CA PHE A 108 1.65 -3.12 -4.61
C PHE A 108 0.27 -2.74 -4.10
N ARG A 109 -0.47 -1.99 -4.90
CA ARG A 109 -1.85 -1.60 -4.65
C ARG A 109 -2.76 -2.25 -5.67
N GLU A 110 -3.70 -3.05 -5.18
CA GLU A 110 -4.63 -3.84 -5.98
C GLU A 110 -6.07 -3.52 -5.59
N PRO A 111 -6.96 -3.19 -6.56
CA PRO A 111 -8.36 -2.96 -6.27
C PRO A 111 -9.08 -4.26 -5.88
N ILE A 112 -9.97 -4.16 -4.90
CA ILE A 112 -10.93 -5.21 -4.54
C ILE A 112 -12.16 -4.98 -5.41
N ILE A 113 -12.46 -5.92 -6.31
CA ILE A 113 -13.54 -5.77 -7.28
C ILE A 113 -14.81 -6.43 -6.74
N CYS A 114 -15.87 -5.63 -6.57
CA CYS A 114 -17.22 -6.08 -6.30
C CYS A 114 -18.09 -5.71 -7.51
N ASN A 115 -18.75 -6.70 -8.12
CA ASN A 115 -19.42 -6.52 -9.42
C ASN A 115 -20.62 -5.57 -9.38
N ASN A 116 -21.26 -5.41 -8.22
CA ASN A 116 -22.38 -4.50 -8.02
C ASN A 116 -21.97 -3.05 -7.72
N ILE A 117 -20.69 -2.78 -7.48
CA ILE A 117 -20.18 -1.40 -7.29
C ILE A 117 -19.90 -0.79 -8.65
N PRO A 118 -20.56 0.34 -9.00
CA PRO A 118 -20.36 0.99 -10.29
C PRO A 118 -18.92 1.48 -10.44
N LYS A 119 -18.31 1.13 -11.56
CA LYS A 119 -16.96 1.60 -11.92
C LYS A 119 -17.07 2.92 -12.67
N LEU A 120 -16.20 3.89 -12.36
CA LEU A 120 -16.11 5.15 -13.11
C LEU A 120 -15.51 4.93 -14.50
N VAL A 121 -14.68 3.88 -14.65
CA VAL A 121 -14.15 3.44 -15.95
C VAL A 121 -14.76 2.07 -16.28
N PRO A 122 -15.85 2.02 -17.07
CA PRO A 122 -16.61 0.78 -17.29
C PRO A 122 -15.81 -0.35 -17.95
N THR A 123 -14.77 -0.01 -18.71
CA THR A 123 -13.89 -0.97 -19.39
C THR A 123 -13.00 -1.76 -18.45
N TRP A 124 -12.79 -1.30 -17.22
CA TRP A 124 -11.94 -1.97 -16.23
C TRP A 124 -12.64 -3.19 -15.64
N THR A 125 -12.53 -4.33 -16.29
CA THR A 125 -13.16 -5.59 -15.87
C THR A 125 -12.24 -6.49 -15.06
N LYS A 126 -10.92 -6.22 -15.09
CA LYS A 126 -9.89 -6.96 -14.39
C LYS A 126 -9.02 -6.00 -13.56
N PRO A 127 -8.37 -6.46 -12.49
CA PRO A 127 -7.53 -5.58 -11.68
C PRO A 127 -6.40 -4.92 -12.47
N ILE A 128 -6.14 -3.65 -12.15
CA ILE A 128 -4.92 -2.94 -12.51
C ILE A 128 -4.11 -2.84 -11.22
N VAL A 129 -2.94 -3.46 -11.17
CA VAL A 129 -2.07 -3.41 -9.99
C VAL A 129 -1.02 -2.34 -10.19
N ILE A 130 -1.00 -1.36 -9.28
CA ILE A 130 0.07 -0.36 -9.25
C ILE A 130 1.23 -0.90 -8.42
N GLY A 131 2.40 -1.03 -9.04
CA GLY A 131 3.67 -1.24 -8.35
C GLY A 131 4.35 0.10 -8.13
N ARG A 132 4.29 0.64 -6.89
CA ARG A 132 4.90 1.91 -6.53
C ARG A 132 6.30 1.68 -5.98
N HIS A 133 7.31 2.33 -6.56
CA HIS A 133 8.65 2.39 -5.99
C HIS A 133 8.62 3.12 -4.65
N ALA A 134 8.96 2.45 -3.56
CA ALA A 134 8.78 2.99 -2.21
C ALA A 134 9.99 3.77 -1.68
N PHE A 135 10.89 4.23 -2.56
CA PHE A 135 12.14 4.88 -2.19
C PHE A 135 12.43 6.11 -3.04
N GLY A 136 13.09 7.11 -2.43
CA GLY A 136 13.66 8.25 -3.16
C GLY A 136 12.65 9.23 -3.72
N ASP A 137 13.05 9.93 -4.77
CA ASP A 137 12.31 10.94 -5.52
C ASP A 137 11.80 12.07 -4.60
N GLN A 138 10.61 12.63 -4.85
CA GLN A 138 10.03 13.73 -4.08
C GLN A 138 9.88 13.41 -2.58
N TYR A 139 9.74 12.15 -2.20
CA TYR A 139 9.57 11.70 -0.80
C TYR A 139 10.87 11.72 0.01
N ARG A 140 12.00 11.93 -0.64
CA ARG A 140 13.33 12.12 -0.06
C ARG A 140 14.03 13.36 -0.57
N ALA A 141 13.28 14.31 -1.07
CA ALA A 141 13.81 15.57 -1.57
C ALA A 141 14.31 16.46 -0.44
N THR A 142 15.26 17.32 -0.81
CA THR A 142 15.63 18.51 -0.05
C THR A 142 15.03 19.70 -0.78
N ASP A 143 14.08 20.37 -0.17
CA ASP A 143 13.41 21.56 -0.69
C ASP A 143 13.54 22.73 0.27
N PHE A 144 13.57 23.93 -0.28
CA PHE A 144 13.71 25.17 0.52
C PHE A 144 13.22 26.40 -0.24
N LEU A 145 12.84 27.42 0.53
CA LEU A 145 12.51 28.72 -0.01
C LEU A 145 13.78 29.50 -0.31
N VAL A 146 13.90 29.99 -1.53
CA VAL A 146 15.00 30.89 -1.94
C VAL A 146 14.62 32.32 -1.52
N PRO A 147 15.36 32.97 -0.63
CA PRO A 147 14.92 34.23 -0.01
C PRO A 147 15.09 35.47 -0.91
N GLY A 148 15.84 35.37 -2.00
CA GLY A 148 16.11 36.52 -2.87
C GLY A 148 17.00 36.19 -4.05
N LYS A 149 17.62 37.22 -4.64
CA LYS A 149 18.59 37.06 -5.75
C LYS A 149 19.75 36.18 -5.34
N GLY A 150 20.10 35.23 -6.20
CA GLY A 150 21.24 34.35 -5.91
C GLY A 150 21.32 33.17 -6.88
N LYS A 151 22.37 32.43 -6.78
CA LYS A 151 22.70 31.31 -7.65
C LYS A 151 22.45 29.99 -6.91
N MET A 152 21.69 29.10 -7.51
CA MET A 152 21.55 27.72 -7.08
C MET A 152 22.50 26.81 -7.86
N GLN A 153 23.27 26.01 -7.14
CA GLN A 153 24.20 25.03 -7.68
C GLN A 153 23.98 23.67 -7.03
N VAL A 154 24.22 22.60 -7.80
CA VAL A 154 24.28 21.24 -7.30
C VAL A 154 25.71 20.74 -7.47
N LYS A 155 26.29 20.25 -6.38
CA LYS A 155 27.65 19.69 -6.37
C LYS A 155 27.62 18.25 -5.88
N TRP A 156 28.30 17.38 -6.61
CA TRP A 156 28.62 16.03 -6.18
C TRP A 156 30.12 15.88 -6.07
N THR A 157 30.58 15.23 -5.01
CA THR A 157 32.01 14.95 -4.79
C THR A 157 32.16 13.47 -4.45
N SER A 158 33.12 12.79 -5.06
CA SER A 158 33.44 11.40 -4.72
C SER A 158 33.91 11.27 -3.27
N GLU A 159 33.82 10.09 -2.67
CA GLU A 159 34.21 9.83 -1.29
C GLU A 159 35.69 10.15 -1.04
N ASP A 160 36.55 9.88 -2.01
CA ASP A 160 37.99 10.19 -1.94
C ASP A 160 38.32 11.65 -2.29
N GLY A 161 37.34 12.48 -2.60
CA GLY A 161 37.46 13.89 -2.93
C GLY A 161 38.11 14.21 -4.28
N LYS A 162 38.45 13.20 -5.10
CA LYS A 162 39.21 13.42 -6.34
C LYS A 162 38.30 13.84 -7.51
N ASP A 163 37.10 13.36 -7.55
CA ASP A 163 36.14 13.70 -8.60
C ASP A 163 35.05 14.62 -8.06
N THR A 164 34.76 15.67 -8.82
CA THR A 164 33.70 16.62 -8.50
C THR A 164 32.90 16.94 -9.76
N LYS A 165 31.58 16.91 -9.64
CA LYS A 165 30.67 17.43 -10.66
C LYS A 165 29.87 18.58 -10.06
N GLU A 166 29.85 19.72 -10.74
CA GLU A 166 29.12 20.89 -10.29
C GLU A 166 28.28 21.43 -11.45
N PHE A 167 27.03 21.76 -11.16
CA PHE A 167 26.08 22.27 -12.15
C PHE A 167 25.42 23.52 -11.58
N GLU A 168 25.39 24.60 -12.37
CA GLU A 168 24.51 25.72 -12.12
C GLU A 168 23.08 25.28 -12.51
N VAL A 169 22.16 25.32 -11.54
CA VAL A 169 20.76 24.98 -11.77
C VAL A 169 19.99 26.17 -12.27
N PHE A 170 20.09 27.30 -11.54
CA PHE A 170 19.40 28.52 -11.90
C PHE A 170 20.00 29.74 -11.19
N ASN A 171 19.96 30.90 -11.86
CA ASN A 171 20.33 32.18 -11.26
C ASN A 171 19.04 32.96 -10.95
N PHE A 172 18.64 32.96 -9.69
CA PHE A 172 17.39 33.55 -9.24
C PHE A 172 17.43 35.08 -9.32
N PRO A 173 16.47 35.71 -10.04
CA PRO A 173 16.37 37.18 -10.07
C PRO A 173 15.65 37.74 -8.85
N GLY A 174 15.07 36.92 -7.98
CA GLY A 174 14.31 37.25 -6.78
C GLY A 174 13.95 36.01 -5.97
N PRO A 175 13.02 36.11 -5.01
CA PRO A 175 12.58 34.98 -4.21
C PRO A 175 11.98 33.86 -5.06
N GLY A 176 12.08 32.61 -4.59
CA GLY A 176 11.55 31.44 -5.27
C GLY A 176 11.60 30.20 -4.40
N VAL A 177 11.53 29.05 -5.03
CA VAL A 177 11.59 27.74 -4.37
C VAL A 177 12.52 26.83 -5.16
N ALA A 178 13.23 25.95 -4.47
CA ALA A 178 14.14 24.98 -5.08
C ALA A 178 13.99 23.61 -4.44
N LEU A 179 14.28 22.56 -5.21
CA LEU A 179 14.19 21.16 -4.78
C LEU A 179 15.31 20.36 -5.43
N SER A 180 15.90 19.44 -4.66
CA SER A 180 16.79 18.39 -5.14
C SER A 180 16.26 17.03 -4.69
N MET A 181 16.32 16.03 -5.55
CA MET A 181 15.92 14.65 -5.25
C MET A 181 16.94 13.66 -5.82
N TYR A 182 16.89 12.41 -5.35
CA TYR A 182 17.81 11.36 -5.76
C TYR A 182 17.16 9.98 -5.75
N ASN A 183 17.83 9.03 -6.41
CA ASN A 183 17.54 7.62 -6.31
C ASN A 183 18.81 6.79 -6.41
N LEU A 184 18.74 5.48 -6.18
CA LEU A 184 19.86 4.55 -6.19
C LEU A 184 19.63 3.45 -7.23
N ASP A 185 20.68 3.10 -8.00
CA ASP A 185 20.63 2.04 -8.98
C ASP A 185 20.15 0.71 -8.40
N GLN A 186 20.67 0.33 -7.22
CA GLN A 186 20.26 -0.92 -6.58
C GLN A 186 18.78 -0.90 -6.21
N SER A 187 18.26 0.21 -5.67
CA SER A 187 16.84 0.34 -5.34
C SER A 187 15.95 0.26 -6.58
N ILE A 188 16.37 0.86 -7.70
CA ILE A 188 15.66 0.78 -8.98
C ILE A 188 15.66 -0.67 -9.52
N LYS A 189 16.78 -1.36 -9.46
CA LYS A 189 16.88 -2.77 -9.88
C LYS A 189 16.01 -3.69 -9.03
N ASP A 190 15.96 -3.46 -7.73
CA ASP A 190 15.13 -4.23 -6.80
C ASP A 190 13.65 -3.96 -7.04
N PHE A 191 13.28 -2.72 -7.35
CA PHE A 191 11.93 -2.36 -7.81
C PHE A 191 11.55 -3.08 -9.10
N ALA A 192 12.46 -3.14 -10.08
CA ALA A 192 12.25 -3.89 -11.31
C ALA A 192 11.99 -5.38 -11.02
N ARG A 193 12.85 -6.02 -10.20
CA ARG A 193 12.70 -7.43 -9.82
C ARG A 193 11.36 -7.71 -9.14
N ALA A 194 10.96 -6.85 -8.20
CA ALA A 194 9.69 -6.98 -7.51
C ALA A 194 8.49 -6.94 -8.49
N CYS A 195 8.46 -5.96 -9.41
CA CYS A 195 7.41 -5.85 -10.41
C CYS A 195 7.39 -7.03 -11.39
N MET A 196 8.55 -7.49 -11.86
CA MET A 196 8.65 -8.63 -12.77
C MET A 196 8.19 -9.93 -12.09
N ASN A 197 8.62 -10.17 -10.85
CA ASN A 197 8.17 -11.32 -10.07
C ASN A 197 6.66 -11.30 -9.82
N TYR A 198 6.09 -10.13 -9.52
CA TYR A 198 4.65 -9.98 -9.34
C TYR A 198 3.89 -10.29 -10.65
N GLY A 199 4.38 -9.78 -11.77
CA GLY A 199 3.84 -10.11 -13.10
C GLY A 199 3.84 -11.61 -13.40
N LEU A 200 4.95 -12.29 -13.14
CA LEU A 200 5.06 -13.76 -13.29
C LEU A 200 4.08 -14.51 -12.39
N GLN A 201 3.95 -14.13 -11.11
CA GLN A 201 3.02 -14.78 -10.18
C GLN A 201 1.56 -14.65 -10.62
N ARG A 202 1.20 -13.55 -11.28
CA ARG A 202 -0.16 -13.30 -11.80
C ARG A 202 -0.36 -13.75 -13.23
N ASN A 203 0.71 -14.10 -13.92
CA ASN A 203 0.74 -14.31 -15.38
C ASN A 203 0.21 -13.07 -16.14
N TRP A 204 0.69 -11.90 -15.75
CA TRP A 204 0.30 -10.58 -16.30
C TRP A 204 1.50 -9.82 -16.84
N PRO A 205 1.31 -9.03 -17.92
CA PRO A 205 2.35 -8.15 -18.43
C PRO A 205 2.71 -7.05 -17.42
N VAL A 206 3.91 -6.52 -17.56
CA VAL A 206 4.44 -5.44 -16.71
C VAL A 206 4.75 -4.24 -17.59
N TYR A 207 4.25 -3.06 -17.20
CA TYR A 207 4.52 -1.79 -17.86
C TYR A 207 5.21 -0.85 -16.88
N LEU A 208 6.42 -0.39 -17.21
CA LEU A 208 7.07 0.72 -16.53
C LEU A 208 6.66 2.03 -17.18
N SER A 209 6.22 3.01 -16.43
CA SER A 209 6.01 4.35 -16.96
C SER A 209 6.97 5.38 -16.36
N THR A 210 7.48 6.26 -17.23
CA THR A 210 8.36 7.38 -16.87
C THR A 210 8.11 8.60 -17.75
N LYS A 211 8.77 9.71 -17.45
CA LYS A 211 8.82 10.87 -18.35
C LYS A 211 10.27 11.13 -18.81
N ASN A 212 10.95 10.09 -19.29
CA ASN A 212 12.35 10.14 -19.70
C ASN A 212 12.64 11.08 -20.88
N THR A 213 11.63 11.50 -21.62
CA THR A 213 11.76 12.54 -22.66
C THR A 213 12.02 13.92 -22.08
N ILE A 214 11.65 14.18 -20.83
CA ILE A 214 11.88 15.40 -20.05
C ILE A 214 13.00 15.19 -19.04
N LEU A 215 12.89 14.20 -18.16
CA LEU A 215 13.90 13.85 -17.17
C LEU A 215 14.87 12.81 -17.76
N LYS A 216 15.67 13.27 -18.76
CA LYS A 216 16.45 12.37 -19.64
C LYS A 216 17.44 11.50 -18.86
N ALA A 217 18.14 12.04 -17.89
CA ALA A 217 19.08 11.29 -17.05
C ALA A 217 18.37 10.55 -15.93
N TYR A 218 17.50 11.23 -15.18
CA TYR A 218 16.86 10.68 -13.99
C TYR A 218 15.89 9.54 -14.36
N ASP A 219 14.87 9.81 -15.14
CA ASP A 219 13.89 8.82 -15.60
C ASP A 219 14.49 7.84 -16.61
N GLY A 220 15.45 8.30 -17.41
CA GLY A 220 16.23 7.43 -18.31
C GLY A 220 16.96 6.33 -17.55
N ARG A 221 17.48 6.63 -16.35
CA ARG A 221 18.13 5.62 -15.53
C ARG A 221 17.16 4.52 -15.06
N PHE A 222 15.92 4.86 -14.70
CA PHE A 222 14.86 3.87 -14.41
C PHE A 222 14.59 2.98 -15.62
N LYS A 223 14.38 3.57 -16.79
CA LYS A 223 14.15 2.84 -18.03
C LYS A 223 15.30 1.87 -18.34
N ASP A 224 16.53 2.34 -18.29
CA ASP A 224 17.70 1.53 -18.66
C ASP A 224 17.94 0.38 -17.66
N LEU A 225 17.78 0.63 -16.37
CA LEU A 225 17.96 -0.41 -15.36
C LEU A 225 16.82 -1.44 -15.35
N PHE A 226 15.59 -1.06 -15.62
CA PHE A 226 14.49 -1.99 -15.82
C PHE A 226 14.74 -2.90 -17.02
N GLU A 227 15.18 -2.33 -18.14
CA GLU A 227 15.53 -3.09 -19.35
C GLU A 227 16.70 -4.05 -19.06
N GLU A 228 17.73 -3.58 -18.36
CA GLU A 228 18.86 -4.41 -17.96
C GLU A 228 18.43 -5.63 -17.14
N VAL A 229 17.61 -5.41 -16.10
CA VAL A 229 17.08 -6.47 -15.24
C VAL A 229 16.18 -7.42 -16.04
N TYR A 230 15.30 -6.90 -16.89
CA TYR A 230 14.44 -7.71 -17.73
C TYR A 230 15.24 -8.64 -18.64
N GLN A 231 16.18 -8.09 -19.40
CA GLN A 231 16.98 -8.89 -20.34
C GLN A 231 17.83 -9.95 -19.66
N LYS A 232 18.44 -9.60 -18.52
CA LYS A 232 19.38 -10.51 -17.84
C LYS A 232 18.70 -11.59 -16.99
N GLU A 233 17.53 -11.28 -16.40
CA GLU A 233 16.96 -12.12 -15.35
C GLU A 233 15.56 -12.66 -15.66
N PHE A 234 14.79 -12.02 -16.56
CA PHE A 234 13.37 -12.27 -16.74
C PHE A 234 12.93 -12.58 -18.18
N ALA A 235 13.66 -12.21 -19.21
CA ALA A 235 13.21 -12.33 -20.61
C ALA A 235 12.74 -13.76 -20.96
N ASP A 236 13.53 -14.78 -20.61
CA ASP A 236 13.16 -16.18 -20.89
C ASP A 236 11.94 -16.63 -20.08
N LYS A 237 11.81 -16.19 -18.83
CA LYS A 237 10.67 -16.51 -17.98
C LYS A 237 9.38 -15.88 -18.50
N PHE A 238 9.45 -14.62 -18.94
CA PHE A 238 8.33 -13.89 -19.54
C PHE A 238 7.89 -14.51 -20.86
N LYS A 239 8.86 -14.91 -21.70
CA LYS A 239 8.59 -15.64 -22.94
C LYS A 239 7.90 -16.97 -22.67
N ALA A 240 8.39 -17.73 -21.69
CA ALA A 240 7.79 -19.03 -21.31
C ALA A 240 6.36 -18.86 -20.75
N ALA A 241 6.10 -17.78 -20.02
CA ALA A 241 4.79 -17.46 -19.48
C ALA A 241 3.86 -16.74 -20.50
N ASN A 242 4.36 -16.45 -21.70
CA ASN A 242 3.65 -15.70 -22.73
C ASN A 242 3.13 -14.33 -22.25
N ILE A 243 3.95 -13.61 -21.47
CA ILE A 243 3.69 -12.25 -20.99
C ILE A 243 4.82 -11.32 -21.45
N THR A 244 4.58 -10.01 -21.42
CA THR A 244 5.51 -9.00 -21.92
C THR A 244 5.92 -8.00 -20.85
N TYR A 245 7.07 -7.39 -21.03
CA TYR A 245 7.47 -6.15 -20.39
C TYR A 245 7.61 -5.04 -21.43
N GLU A 246 7.10 -3.86 -21.11
CA GLU A 246 7.28 -2.66 -21.93
C GLU A 246 7.52 -1.43 -21.06
N HIS A 247 8.37 -0.51 -21.55
CA HIS A 247 8.46 0.86 -21.05
C HIS A 247 7.57 1.77 -21.89
N ARG A 248 6.80 2.64 -21.21
CA ARG A 248 5.95 3.66 -21.86
C ARG A 248 6.15 5.04 -21.23
N LEU A 249 5.90 6.10 -21.97
CA LEU A 249 5.75 7.42 -21.36
C LEU A 249 4.50 7.44 -20.48
N ILE A 250 4.56 8.15 -19.36
CA ILE A 250 3.46 8.11 -18.36
C ILE A 250 2.14 8.62 -18.93
N ASP A 251 2.15 9.64 -19.76
CA ASP A 251 0.96 10.16 -20.44
C ASP A 251 0.35 9.15 -21.43
N ASP A 252 1.19 8.42 -22.19
CA ASP A 252 0.73 7.32 -23.04
C ASP A 252 0.19 6.16 -22.20
N MET A 253 0.85 5.81 -21.10
CA MET A 253 0.37 4.75 -20.20
C MET A 253 -0.98 5.09 -19.55
N VAL A 254 -1.20 6.35 -19.16
CA VAL A 254 -2.51 6.81 -18.69
C VAL A 254 -3.57 6.64 -19.78
N ALA A 255 -3.26 7.03 -21.02
CA ALA A 255 -4.18 6.84 -22.14
C ALA A 255 -4.49 5.37 -22.44
N CYS A 256 -3.48 4.49 -22.30
CA CYS A 256 -3.66 3.03 -22.40
C CYS A 256 -4.53 2.49 -21.25
N ALA A 257 -4.26 2.90 -20.03
CA ALA A 257 -5.02 2.46 -18.85
C ALA A 257 -6.51 2.77 -18.99
N MET A 258 -6.88 3.94 -19.54
CA MET A 258 -8.28 4.31 -19.75
C MET A 258 -8.98 3.48 -20.85
N LYS A 259 -8.23 2.80 -21.71
CA LYS A 259 -8.76 2.01 -22.84
C LYS A 259 -8.72 0.51 -22.58
N TRP A 260 -7.75 0.04 -21.80
CA TRP A 260 -7.56 -1.38 -21.54
C TRP A 260 -8.48 -1.88 -20.43
N ASN A 261 -8.69 -3.20 -20.38
CA ASN A 261 -9.61 -3.81 -19.43
C ASN A 261 -8.97 -4.28 -18.12
N GLY A 262 -7.67 -4.08 -17.94
CA GLY A 262 -6.92 -4.51 -16.76
C GLY A 262 -6.08 -5.78 -16.97
N ALA A 263 -5.75 -6.49 -15.90
CA ALA A 263 -4.87 -7.66 -15.85
C ALA A 263 -3.42 -7.33 -16.23
N TYR A 264 -2.86 -6.29 -15.64
CA TYR A 264 -1.45 -5.92 -15.79
C TYR A 264 -0.90 -5.27 -14.52
N VAL A 265 0.42 -5.27 -14.41
CA VAL A 265 1.18 -4.55 -13.39
C VAL A 265 1.69 -3.25 -13.99
N TRP A 266 1.34 -2.13 -13.37
CA TRP A 266 1.82 -0.80 -13.76
C TRP A 266 2.89 -0.34 -12.76
N ALA A 267 4.15 -0.46 -13.16
CA ALA A 267 5.30 -0.02 -12.37
C ALA A 267 5.46 1.50 -12.50
N CYS A 268 5.36 2.19 -11.37
CA CYS A 268 5.41 3.65 -11.27
C CYS A 268 6.51 4.09 -10.31
N LYS A 269 7.19 5.20 -10.64
CA LYS A 269 8.05 5.90 -9.67
C LYS A 269 7.24 6.33 -8.44
N ASN A 270 7.92 6.76 -7.39
CA ASN A 270 7.30 6.96 -6.07
C ASN A 270 6.07 7.88 -6.10
N TYR A 271 6.19 9.10 -6.64
CA TYR A 271 5.08 10.05 -6.73
C TYR A 271 4.01 9.59 -7.73
N ASP A 272 4.42 9.14 -8.90
CA ASP A 272 3.50 8.66 -9.94
C ASP A 272 2.66 7.50 -9.41
N GLY A 273 3.26 6.58 -8.66
CA GLY A 273 2.58 5.44 -8.05
C GLY A 273 1.61 5.85 -6.93
N ASP A 274 1.91 6.89 -6.19
CA ASP A 274 0.99 7.46 -5.20
C ASP A 274 -0.28 7.98 -5.87
N VAL A 275 -0.12 8.84 -6.87
CA VAL A 275 -1.24 9.45 -7.60
C VAL A 275 -2.04 8.42 -8.40
N GLN A 276 -1.35 7.54 -9.14
CA GLN A 276 -2.02 6.56 -10.00
C GLN A 276 -2.73 5.46 -9.21
N SER A 277 -2.25 5.07 -8.03
CA SER A 277 -2.97 4.11 -7.20
C SER A 277 -4.31 4.65 -6.71
N ASP A 278 -4.39 5.92 -6.34
CA ASP A 278 -5.65 6.55 -5.95
C ASP A 278 -6.57 6.74 -7.16
N THR A 279 -6.03 7.12 -8.33
CA THR A 279 -6.78 7.21 -9.58
C THR A 279 -7.41 5.86 -9.93
N VAL A 280 -6.64 4.77 -9.86
CA VAL A 280 -7.13 3.41 -10.13
C VAL A 280 -8.19 3.00 -9.11
N ALA A 281 -7.97 3.28 -7.81
CA ALA A 281 -8.95 2.98 -6.76
C ALA A 281 -10.30 3.66 -7.02
N GLN A 282 -10.28 4.95 -7.35
CA GLN A 282 -11.50 5.69 -7.68
C GLN A 282 -12.14 5.17 -8.97
N GLY A 283 -11.36 4.84 -9.98
CA GLY A 283 -11.84 4.27 -11.23
C GLY A 283 -12.59 2.93 -11.04
N PHE A 284 -12.17 2.12 -10.07
CA PHE A 284 -12.87 0.90 -9.64
C PHE A 284 -14.02 1.15 -8.67
N GLY A 285 -14.23 2.39 -8.22
CA GLY A 285 -15.41 2.83 -7.47
C GLY A 285 -15.11 3.39 -6.08
N SER A 286 -14.08 2.92 -5.35
CA SER A 286 -13.80 3.39 -3.99
C SER A 286 -12.38 3.13 -3.54
N LEU A 287 -11.76 4.12 -2.90
CA LEU A 287 -10.49 3.97 -2.18
C LEU A 287 -10.60 2.96 -1.02
N GLY A 288 -11.79 2.80 -0.42
CA GLY A 288 -12.06 1.79 0.61
C GLY A 288 -12.02 0.34 0.11
N LEU A 289 -11.89 0.13 -1.21
CA LEU A 289 -11.74 -1.16 -1.86
C LEU A 289 -10.35 -1.31 -2.51
N MET A 290 -9.31 -0.85 -1.83
CA MET A 290 -7.92 -0.98 -2.30
C MET A 290 -7.05 -1.65 -1.24
N THR A 291 -6.33 -2.71 -1.64
CA THR A 291 -5.28 -3.30 -0.81
C THR A 291 -3.96 -2.57 -1.00
N SER A 292 -3.09 -2.61 0.00
CA SER A 292 -1.74 -2.07 -0.08
C SER A 292 -0.77 -3.05 0.62
N VAL A 293 0.19 -3.57 -0.13
CA VAL A 293 1.20 -4.51 0.38
C VAL A 293 2.58 -4.05 -0.06
N LEU A 294 3.41 -3.66 0.91
CA LEU A 294 4.83 -3.48 0.71
C LEU A 294 5.49 -4.87 0.68
N MET A 295 6.28 -5.14 -0.34
CA MET A 295 6.98 -6.42 -0.52
C MET A 295 8.46 -6.17 -0.77
N SER A 296 9.32 -6.88 -0.03
CA SER A 296 10.76 -6.88 -0.28
C SER A 296 11.10 -7.46 -1.66
N PRO A 297 12.27 -7.12 -2.26
CA PRO A 297 12.65 -7.57 -3.60
C PRO A 297 12.67 -9.09 -3.76
N ASP A 298 13.01 -9.82 -2.70
CA ASP A 298 13.02 -11.28 -2.67
C ASP A 298 11.67 -11.92 -2.36
N GLY A 299 10.64 -11.10 -2.12
CA GLY A 299 9.28 -11.53 -1.82
C GLY A 299 9.09 -12.18 -0.43
N LYS A 300 10.11 -12.17 0.43
CA LYS A 300 10.05 -12.85 1.74
C LYS A 300 9.43 -11.99 2.84
N THR A 301 9.69 -10.69 2.82
CA THR A 301 9.16 -9.75 3.80
C THR A 301 8.03 -8.95 3.21
N VAL A 302 6.90 -8.87 3.92
CA VAL A 302 5.76 -8.04 3.56
C VAL A 302 5.29 -7.19 4.73
N GLU A 303 4.73 -6.04 4.40
CA GLU A 303 3.91 -5.25 5.31
C GLU A 303 2.60 -4.91 4.59
N ALA A 304 1.49 -5.42 5.12
CA ALA A 304 0.16 -5.22 4.58
C ALA A 304 -0.59 -4.13 5.36
N GLU A 305 -1.18 -3.17 4.66
CA GLU A 305 -1.91 -2.06 5.26
C GLU A 305 -3.18 -1.73 4.46
N ALA A 306 -4.09 -0.94 5.03
CA ALA A 306 -5.17 -0.30 4.29
C ALA A 306 -4.61 0.93 3.55
N ALA A 307 -5.03 1.12 2.29
CA ALA A 307 -4.56 2.23 1.45
C ALA A 307 -5.22 3.59 1.78
N HIS A 308 -6.02 3.68 2.85
CA HIS A 308 -6.72 4.91 3.27
C HIS A 308 -6.22 5.41 4.64
N GLY A 309 -6.65 6.63 5.02
CA GLY A 309 -6.28 7.24 6.29
C GLY A 309 -7.14 6.76 7.47
N THR A 310 -7.05 7.48 8.59
CA THR A 310 -7.60 7.10 9.92
C THR A 310 -9.09 7.37 10.11
N VAL A 311 -9.77 7.96 9.10
CA VAL A 311 -11.22 8.27 9.09
C VAL A 311 -11.64 9.14 10.27
N THR A 312 -10.98 10.28 10.44
CA THR A 312 -11.17 11.26 11.53
C THR A 312 -12.62 11.65 11.75
N ARG A 313 -13.38 11.92 10.68
CA ARG A 313 -14.78 12.35 10.81
C ARG A 313 -15.64 11.30 11.54
N HIS A 314 -15.50 10.03 11.21
CA HIS A 314 -16.23 8.95 11.88
C HIS A 314 -15.72 8.73 13.32
N TYR A 315 -14.44 8.94 13.56
CA TYR A 315 -13.91 8.90 14.92
C TYR A 315 -14.53 9.98 15.82
N ARG A 316 -14.70 11.20 15.32
CA ARG A 316 -15.42 12.27 16.06
C ARG A 316 -16.87 11.91 16.37
N MET A 317 -17.55 11.22 15.45
CA MET A 317 -18.90 10.71 15.70
C MET A 317 -18.88 9.60 16.77
N HIS A 318 -17.94 8.69 16.70
CA HIS A 318 -17.77 7.63 17.70
C HIS A 318 -17.50 8.18 19.11
N GLN A 319 -16.65 9.21 19.23
CA GLN A 319 -16.42 9.91 20.50
C GLN A 319 -17.70 10.54 21.11
N GLN A 320 -18.69 10.86 20.28
CA GLN A 320 -20.01 11.34 20.71
C GLN A 320 -21.00 10.22 21.02
N GLY A 321 -20.55 8.97 21.07
CA GLY A 321 -21.40 7.79 21.29
C GLY A 321 -22.29 7.40 20.11
N LYS A 322 -22.02 7.94 18.90
CA LYS A 322 -22.78 7.63 17.69
C LYS A 322 -22.19 6.39 17.01
N GLU A 323 -23.05 5.46 16.62
CA GLU A 323 -22.65 4.34 15.78
C GLU A 323 -22.32 4.83 14.36
N THR A 324 -21.29 4.24 13.74
CA THR A 324 -20.84 4.63 12.40
C THR A 324 -20.94 3.46 11.42
N SER A 325 -21.13 3.80 10.16
CA SER A 325 -21.01 2.88 9.03
C SER A 325 -19.69 3.17 8.30
N THR A 326 -18.59 2.74 8.91
CA THR A 326 -17.24 2.88 8.37
C THR A 326 -16.83 1.57 7.73
N ASN A 327 -16.38 1.63 6.47
CA ASN A 327 -15.98 0.45 5.71
C ASN A 327 -14.72 -0.21 6.29
N PRO A 328 -14.78 -1.48 6.77
CA PRO A 328 -13.64 -2.17 7.32
C PRO A 328 -12.87 -3.01 6.30
N ILE A 329 -13.32 -3.10 5.04
CA ILE A 329 -12.84 -4.10 4.06
C ILE A 329 -11.34 -3.99 3.85
N ALA A 330 -10.81 -2.79 3.60
CA ALA A 330 -9.37 -2.63 3.38
C ALA A 330 -8.53 -3.05 4.61
N SER A 331 -9.04 -2.80 5.82
CA SER A 331 -8.39 -3.26 7.07
C SER A 331 -8.48 -4.78 7.26
N ILE A 332 -9.61 -5.40 6.88
CA ILE A 332 -9.74 -6.87 6.86
C ILE A 332 -8.72 -7.46 5.87
N PHE A 333 -8.61 -6.90 4.68
CA PHE A 333 -7.66 -7.38 3.66
C PHE A 333 -6.20 -7.15 4.07
N ALA A 334 -5.89 -6.13 4.87
CA ALA A 334 -4.55 -6.00 5.47
C ALA A 334 -4.22 -7.22 6.34
N TRP A 335 -5.14 -7.66 7.21
CA TRP A 335 -4.98 -8.86 8.01
C TRP A 335 -4.87 -10.11 7.15
N THR A 336 -5.78 -10.32 6.21
CA THR A 336 -5.81 -11.54 5.38
C THR A 336 -4.60 -11.66 4.47
N ARG A 337 -4.13 -10.56 3.88
CA ARG A 337 -2.91 -10.54 3.04
C ARG A 337 -1.66 -10.86 3.85
N GLY A 338 -1.51 -10.28 5.03
CA GLY A 338 -0.42 -10.61 5.95
C GLY A 338 -0.45 -12.07 6.41
N LEU A 339 -1.62 -12.56 6.82
CA LEU A 339 -1.80 -13.95 7.24
C LEU A 339 -1.59 -14.95 6.11
N ALA A 340 -2.09 -14.67 4.91
CA ALA A 340 -1.85 -15.52 3.74
C ALA A 340 -0.34 -15.61 3.41
N HIS A 341 0.37 -14.49 3.53
CA HIS A 341 1.82 -14.49 3.34
C HIS A 341 2.53 -15.29 4.45
N ARG A 342 2.11 -15.15 5.72
CA ARG A 342 2.60 -16.01 6.82
C ARG A 342 2.37 -17.49 6.53
N GLY A 343 1.19 -17.83 6.03
CA GLY A 343 0.85 -19.18 5.61
C GLY A 343 1.80 -19.71 4.52
N LYS A 344 2.10 -18.90 3.52
CA LYS A 344 3.07 -19.25 2.45
C LYS A 344 4.47 -19.50 3.01
N LEU A 345 4.97 -18.63 3.88
CA LEU A 345 6.29 -18.76 4.48
C LEU A 345 6.41 -19.99 5.39
N ASP A 346 5.31 -20.37 6.05
CA ASP A 346 5.27 -21.49 7.00
C ASP A 346 4.82 -22.82 6.38
N GLY A 347 4.40 -22.83 5.11
CA GLY A 347 3.77 -24.00 4.46
C GLY A 347 2.44 -24.37 5.12
N ASN A 348 1.66 -23.38 5.58
CA ASN A 348 0.38 -23.57 6.28
C ASN A 348 -0.81 -23.26 5.33
N ASP A 349 -1.22 -24.27 4.58
CA ASP A 349 -2.32 -24.14 3.61
C ASP A 349 -3.66 -23.82 4.27
N GLU A 350 -3.88 -24.29 5.52
CA GLU A 350 -5.11 -23.98 6.25
C GLU A 350 -5.21 -22.47 6.57
N LEU A 351 -4.11 -21.84 6.92
CA LEU A 351 -4.05 -20.39 7.15
C LEU A 351 -4.27 -19.60 5.84
N ILE A 352 -3.71 -20.07 4.73
CA ILE A 352 -3.94 -19.47 3.39
C ILE A 352 -5.41 -19.58 3.01
N LYS A 353 -6.01 -20.78 3.14
CA LYS A 353 -7.43 -21.01 2.87
C LYS A 353 -8.33 -20.15 3.75
N PHE A 354 -8.02 -20.05 5.04
CA PHE A 354 -8.73 -19.17 5.99
C PHE A 354 -8.76 -17.72 5.51
N SER A 355 -7.59 -17.18 5.15
CA SER A 355 -7.44 -15.81 4.69
C SER A 355 -8.24 -15.55 3.41
N ASN A 356 -8.08 -16.41 2.41
CA ASN A 356 -8.79 -16.30 1.13
C ASN A 356 -10.31 -16.43 1.29
N THR A 357 -10.77 -17.28 2.22
CA THR A 357 -12.20 -17.43 2.51
C THR A 357 -12.79 -16.14 3.08
N ILE A 358 -12.09 -15.44 3.99
CA ILE A 358 -12.58 -14.14 4.50
C ILE A 358 -12.67 -13.12 3.38
N GLU A 359 -11.67 -13.04 2.50
CA GLU A 359 -11.69 -12.12 1.36
C GLU A 359 -12.88 -12.40 0.43
N GLN A 360 -13.11 -13.65 0.10
CA GLN A 360 -14.22 -14.06 -0.75
C GLN A 360 -15.58 -13.72 -0.11
N VAL A 361 -15.77 -14.02 1.17
CA VAL A 361 -16.99 -13.69 1.91
C VAL A 361 -17.23 -12.19 1.97
N CYS A 362 -16.18 -11.36 2.17
CA CYS A 362 -16.33 -9.91 2.10
C CYS A 362 -16.89 -9.43 0.76
N ILE A 363 -16.38 -9.97 -0.35
CA ILE A 363 -16.84 -9.62 -1.69
C ILE A 363 -18.29 -10.07 -1.88
N GLU A 364 -18.62 -11.32 -1.53
CA GLU A 364 -19.98 -11.90 -1.64
C GLU A 364 -21.00 -11.13 -0.79
N CYS A 365 -20.65 -10.70 0.43
CA CYS A 365 -21.49 -9.85 1.25
C CYS A 365 -21.84 -8.53 0.54
N VAL A 366 -20.84 -7.85 -0.02
CA VAL A 366 -21.08 -6.60 -0.77
C VAL A 366 -21.95 -6.86 -1.99
N GLU A 367 -21.66 -7.90 -2.76
CA GLU A 367 -22.41 -8.25 -3.98
C GLU A 367 -23.86 -8.68 -3.69
N SER A 368 -24.13 -9.26 -2.52
CA SER A 368 -25.48 -9.58 -2.05
C SER A 368 -26.26 -8.38 -1.50
N GLY A 369 -25.64 -7.19 -1.42
CA GLY A 369 -26.26 -5.97 -0.90
C GLY A 369 -26.00 -5.70 0.59
N SER A 370 -25.23 -6.56 1.28
CA SER A 370 -24.80 -6.36 2.66
C SER A 370 -23.51 -5.55 2.67
N MET A 371 -23.61 -4.22 2.83
CA MET A 371 -22.46 -3.31 2.71
C MET A 371 -22.58 -2.09 3.61
N THR A 372 -21.49 -1.38 3.79
CA THR A 372 -21.44 -0.11 4.52
C THR A 372 -21.95 1.05 3.67
N LYS A 373 -22.23 2.18 4.32
CA LYS A 373 -22.90 3.33 3.73
C LYS A 373 -22.17 3.93 2.53
N ASP A 374 -20.84 3.98 2.59
CA ASP A 374 -19.98 4.49 1.50
C ASP A 374 -20.19 3.73 0.19
N LEU A 375 -20.30 2.40 0.27
CA LEU A 375 -20.55 1.54 -0.89
C LEU A 375 -22.04 1.56 -1.31
N ALA A 376 -22.95 1.55 -0.34
CA ALA A 376 -24.40 1.57 -0.62
C ALA A 376 -24.82 2.82 -1.41
N ILE A 377 -24.24 3.98 -1.11
CA ILE A 377 -24.50 5.25 -1.84
C ILE A 377 -24.05 5.14 -3.31
N LEU A 378 -22.97 4.40 -3.59
CA LEU A 378 -22.49 4.19 -4.96
C LEU A 378 -23.43 3.30 -5.78
N VAL A 379 -24.08 2.32 -5.15
CA VAL A 379 -25.06 1.45 -5.79
C VAL A 379 -26.36 2.21 -6.08
N GLY A 380 -26.83 3.02 -5.14
CA GLY A 380 -28.01 3.87 -5.33
C GLY A 380 -28.42 4.61 -4.06
N PRO A 381 -29.10 5.76 -4.21
CA PRO A 381 -29.43 6.64 -3.08
C PRO A 381 -30.42 6.03 -2.06
N SER A 382 -31.17 5.02 -2.47
CA SER A 382 -32.14 4.28 -1.60
C SER A 382 -31.60 2.93 -1.10
N SER A 383 -30.34 2.60 -1.38
CA SER A 383 -29.74 1.34 -0.94
C SER A 383 -29.63 1.30 0.58
N LYS A 384 -30.04 0.18 1.17
CA LYS A 384 -29.83 -0.08 2.60
C LYS A 384 -28.35 -0.26 2.88
N TYR A 385 -27.93 0.10 4.09
CA TYR A 385 -26.56 -0.11 4.53
C TYR A 385 -26.51 -0.66 5.96
N LEU A 386 -25.39 -1.26 6.28
CA LEU A 386 -25.07 -1.79 7.60
C LEU A 386 -24.12 -0.85 8.35
N THR A 387 -24.21 -0.84 9.68
CA THR A 387 -23.13 -0.28 10.51
C THR A 387 -21.89 -1.17 10.41
N THR A 388 -20.74 -0.64 10.82
CA THR A 388 -19.48 -1.41 10.83
C THR A 388 -19.62 -2.73 11.59
N ASN A 389 -20.24 -2.71 12.78
CA ASN A 389 -20.44 -3.89 13.60
C ASN A 389 -21.39 -4.91 12.96
N GLN A 390 -22.48 -4.44 12.36
CA GLN A 390 -23.43 -5.31 11.64
C GLN A 390 -22.73 -5.99 10.46
N PHE A 391 -21.94 -5.23 9.67
CA PHE A 391 -21.22 -5.78 8.53
C PHE A 391 -20.21 -6.85 8.96
N LEU A 392 -19.42 -6.61 10.01
CA LEU A 392 -18.49 -7.60 10.55
C LEU A 392 -19.20 -8.87 11.07
N ASN A 393 -20.38 -8.71 11.66
CA ASN A 393 -21.19 -9.87 12.11
C ASN A 393 -21.67 -10.72 10.93
N VAL A 394 -22.12 -10.09 9.84
CA VAL A 394 -22.51 -10.81 8.62
C VAL A 394 -21.34 -11.60 8.05
N ILE A 395 -20.16 -10.98 7.93
CA ILE A 395 -18.94 -11.66 7.44
C ILE A 395 -18.61 -12.88 8.33
N ASP A 396 -18.68 -12.76 9.65
CA ASP A 396 -18.38 -13.87 10.56
C ASP A 396 -19.39 -15.03 10.43
N GLN A 397 -20.66 -14.70 10.25
CA GLN A 397 -21.73 -15.70 10.04
C GLN A 397 -21.57 -16.43 8.71
N ASP A 398 -21.39 -15.71 7.60
CA ASP A 398 -21.28 -16.28 6.26
C ASP A 398 -19.99 -17.12 6.11
N ARG A 399 -18.88 -16.67 6.71
CA ARG A 399 -17.66 -17.46 6.77
C ARG A 399 -17.87 -18.80 7.51
N LYS A 400 -18.66 -18.83 8.59
CA LYS A 400 -18.98 -20.07 9.31
C LYS A 400 -19.78 -21.03 8.43
N SER A 401 -20.76 -20.52 7.68
CA SER A 401 -21.58 -21.33 6.77
C SER A 401 -20.78 -21.90 5.59
N THR A 402 -19.89 -21.11 4.99
CA THR A 402 -19.01 -21.54 3.89
C THR A 402 -18.07 -22.67 4.34
N ARG A 403 -17.54 -22.61 5.55
CA ARG A 403 -16.68 -23.67 6.10
C ARG A 403 -17.45 -24.98 6.38
N LEU A 404 -18.72 -24.91 6.78
CA LEU A 404 -19.56 -26.08 6.99
C LEU A 404 -19.84 -26.81 5.66
N ASN A 405 -20.09 -26.06 4.59
CA ASN A 405 -20.34 -26.62 3.25
C ASN A 405 -19.09 -27.27 2.63
N SER A 406 -17.88 -26.77 2.92
CA SER A 406 -16.62 -27.33 2.40
C SER A 406 -16.11 -28.54 3.18
N SER A 407 -16.69 -28.87 4.35
CA SER A 407 -16.37 -30.09 5.11
C SER A 407 -17.26 -31.29 4.75
N HIS A 408 -18.24 -31.11 3.84
CA HIS A 408 -19.13 -32.15 3.35
C HIS A 408 -18.92 -32.43 1.85
N SER A 409 -17.94 -31.84 1.21
CA SER A 409 -17.45 -32.14 -0.14
C SER A 409 -16.00 -32.67 -0.05
#